data_364a19acc2d5c1a940174611f3221d2d
#
_entry.id   364a19acc2d5c1a940174611f3221d2d
#
_cell.length_a   1.000
_cell.length_b   1.000
_cell.length_c   1.000
_cell.angle_alpha   90.00
_cell.angle_beta   90.00
_cell.angle_gamma   90.00
#
_symmetry.space_group_name_H-M   'P 1'
#
loop_
_entity.id
_entity.type
_entity.pdbx_description
1 polymer ?
#
loop_
_entity_poly.entity_id
_entity_poly.type
_entity_poly.pdbx_seq_one_letter_code
_entity_poly.pdbx_strand_id
1 'polypeptide(L)'
;WFLIFLAFGGIILLNSSAITGWRPEVWLAILSSVFAALAYVSIRTIKHRESPLTIIFYFTWISTVGSAFFFKSWIWPDVREWFLIAGVVIFSFYGQLWMTSSLQQAPAYVVTPFQYLHPVISFLIGWILWKDPLTPATLAGIFLIVLSGSLISYLETRVRTREEVSALPGETSL
;
A
#
# COMPACT_ATOMS: atom_id res chain seq x y z
N TRP A 1 12.69 -12.79 -3.03
CA TRP A 1 12.48 -12.87 -1.59
C TRP A 1 13.40 -11.93 -0.82
N PHE A 2 14.71 -11.90 -1.08
CA PHE A 2 15.67 -11.05 -0.38
C PHE A 2 15.29 -9.57 -0.39
N LEU A 3 14.83 -9.03 -1.52
CA LEU A 3 14.40 -7.63 -1.64
C LEU A 3 13.15 -7.32 -0.82
N ILE A 4 12.25 -8.28 -0.67
CA ILE A 4 11.06 -8.14 0.18
C ILE A 4 11.47 -8.03 1.65
N PHE A 5 12.39 -8.88 2.11
CA PHE A 5 12.94 -8.78 3.46
C PHE A 5 13.72 -7.48 3.70
N LEU A 6 14.42 -6.99 2.67
CA LEU A 6 15.12 -5.71 2.72
C LEU A 6 14.15 -4.53 2.87
N ALA A 7 13.05 -4.54 2.09
CA ALA A 7 11.98 -3.54 2.21
C ALA A 7 11.34 -3.56 3.60
N PHE A 8 11.06 -4.76 4.12
CA PHE A 8 10.49 -4.93 5.45
C PHE A 8 11.44 -4.44 6.55
N GLY A 9 12.74 -4.72 6.44
CA GLY A 9 13.77 -4.16 7.31
C GLY A 9 13.80 -2.62 7.27
N GLY A 10 13.62 -2.04 6.09
CA GLY A 10 13.50 -0.59 5.92
C GLY A 10 12.29 -0.01 6.66
N ILE A 11 11.14 -0.67 6.62
CA ILE A 11 9.93 -0.27 7.35
C ILE A 11 10.15 -0.34 8.87
N ILE A 12 10.82 -1.39 9.37
CA ILE A 12 11.15 -1.53 10.79
C ILE A 12 12.07 -0.39 11.22
N LEU A 13 13.11 -0.08 10.44
CA LEU A 13 14.03 1.03 10.74
C LEU A 13 13.32 2.38 10.73
N LEU A 14 12.45 2.62 9.76
CA LEU A 14 11.66 3.85 9.66
C LEU A 14 10.80 4.06 10.93
N ASN A 15 10.24 2.99 11.47
CA ASN A 15 9.37 3.03 12.65
C ASN A 15 10.10 2.71 13.96
N SER A 16 11.43 2.60 13.96
CA SER A 16 12.20 2.14 15.13
C SER A 16 11.98 2.99 16.38
N SER A 17 11.76 4.30 16.22
CA SER A 17 11.43 5.22 17.32
C SER A 17 10.03 5.02 17.91
N ALA A 18 9.10 4.44 17.13
CA ALA A 18 7.72 4.18 17.55
C ALA A 18 7.54 2.78 18.16
N ILE A 19 8.47 1.84 17.88
CA ILE A 19 8.40 0.46 18.38
C ILE A 19 8.99 0.39 19.79
N THR A 20 8.21 0.81 20.77
CA THR A 20 8.54 0.68 22.19
C THR A 20 7.85 -0.53 22.80
N GLY A 21 8.34 -1.73 22.48
CA GLY A 21 7.87 -2.99 23.08
C GLY A 21 6.77 -3.73 22.31
N TRP A 22 6.46 -4.95 22.76
CA TRP A 22 5.41 -5.81 22.25
C TRP A 22 4.05 -5.31 22.70
N ARG A 23 3.38 -4.52 21.87
CA ARG A 23 2.02 -4.04 22.14
C ARG A 23 0.99 -4.88 21.40
N PRO A 24 -0.22 -5.10 21.95
CA PRO A 24 -1.31 -5.82 21.28
C PRO A 24 -1.62 -5.24 19.89
N GLU A 25 -1.43 -3.94 19.71
CA GLU A 25 -1.67 -3.21 18.46
C GLU A 25 -0.78 -3.71 17.31
N VAL A 26 0.43 -4.22 17.61
CA VAL A 26 1.34 -4.79 16.61
C VAL A 26 0.73 -6.06 15.99
N TRP A 27 0.13 -6.90 16.80
CA TRP A 27 -0.55 -8.11 16.31
C TRP A 27 -1.76 -7.78 15.45
N LEU A 28 -2.53 -6.76 15.83
CA LEU A 28 -3.65 -6.28 15.02
C LEU A 28 -3.16 -5.72 13.67
N ALA A 29 -2.05 -5.01 13.65
CA ALA A 29 -1.44 -4.51 12.41
C ALA A 29 -0.97 -5.65 11.50
N ILE A 30 -0.35 -6.70 12.05
CA ILE A 30 0.06 -7.88 11.28
C ILE A 30 -1.17 -8.58 10.70
N LEU A 31 -2.20 -8.81 11.51
CA LEU A 31 -3.44 -9.44 11.07
C LEU A 31 -4.12 -8.61 9.97
N SER A 32 -4.18 -7.29 10.13
CA SER A 32 -4.69 -6.36 9.13
C SER A 32 -3.93 -6.47 7.80
N SER A 33 -2.60 -6.59 7.83
CA SER A 33 -1.79 -6.73 6.61
C SER A 33 -2.07 -8.03 5.86
N VAL A 34 -2.35 -9.13 6.58
CA VAL A 34 -2.76 -10.40 5.96
C VAL A 34 -4.11 -10.26 5.26
N PHE A 35 -5.09 -9.64 5.91
CA PHE A 35 -6.40 -9.38 5.28
C PHE A 35 -6.29 -8.44 4.09
N ALA A 36 -5.44 -7.42 4.16
CA ALA A 36 -5.19 -6.54 3.02
C ALA A 36 -4.58 -7.29 1.82
N ALA A 37 -3.61 -8.18 2.07
CA ALA A 37 -3.03 -9.02 1.01
C ALA A 37 -4.08 -9.94 0.37
N LEU A 38 -4.94 -10.58 1.17
CA LEU A 38 -6.04 -11.39 0.67
C LEU A 38 -7.03 -10.58 -0.16
N ALA A 39 -7.33 -9.34 0.26
CA ALA A 39 -8.19 -8.43 -0.49
C ALA A 39 -7.59 -8.09 -1.87
N TYR A 40 -6.28 -7.80 -1.96
CA TYR A 40 -5.61 -7.51 -3.23
C TYR A 40 -5.64 -8.69 -4.20
N VAL A 41 -5.39 -9.91 -3.69
CA VAL A 41 -5.52 -11.14 -4.49
C VAL A 41 -6.96 -11.34 -4.96
N SER A 42 -7.94 -11.09 -4.08
CA SER A 42 -9.36 -11.21 -4.42
C SER A 42 -9.78 -10.21 -5.50
N ILE A 43 -9.36 -8.94 -5.40
CA ILE A 43 -9.62 -7.93 -6.44
C ILE A 43 -9.09 -8.39 -7.79
N ARG A 44 -7.89 -8.97 -7.81
CA ARG A 44 -7.28 -9.51 -9.03
C ARG A 44 -8.07 -10.70 -9.60
N THR A 45 -8.59 -11.55 -8.74
CA THR A 45 -9.37 -12.74 -9.14
C THR A 45 -10.73 -12.35 -9.75
N ILE A 46 -11.38 -11.34 -9.18
CA ILE A 46 -12.68 -10.83 -9.66
C ILE A 46 -12.54 -10.06 -10.98
N LYS A 47 -11.38 -9.41 -11.22
CA LYS A 47 -10.95 -8.80 -12.49
C LYS A 47 -12.17 -8.49 -13.41
N HIS A 48 -12.38 -8.26 -14.42
CA HIS A 48 -13.44 -7.95 -15.40
C HIS A 48 -14.90 -8.37 -15.07
N ARG A 49 -15.18 -9.00 -13.93
CA ARG A 49 -16.55 -9.36 -13.54
C ARG A 49 -17.28 -8.21 -12.83
N GLU A 50 -16.53 -7.40 -12.08
CA GLU A 50 -17.09 -6.31 -11.29
C GLU A 50 -16.34 -5.00 -11.56
N SER A 51 -17.07 -3.88 -11.52
CA SER A 51 -16.46 -2.57 -11.67
C SER A 51 -15.64 -2.18 -10.43
N PRO A 52 -14.59 -1.35 -10.57
CA PRO A 52 -13.85 -0.83 -9.41
C PRO A 52 -14.77 -0.13 -8.40
N LEU A 53 -15.80 0.59 -8.87
CA LEU A 53 -16.75 1.28 -8.01
C LEU A 53 -17.61 0.30 -7.19
N THR A 54 -18.04 -0.81 -7.78
CA THR A 54 -18.78 -1.86 -7.07
C THR A 54 -17.95 -2.43 -5.93
N ILE A 55 -16.68 -2.74 -6.20
CA ILE A 55 -15.77 -3.28 -5.18
C ILE A 55 -15.56 -2.29 -4.04
N ILE A 56 -15.32 -1.02 -4.36
CA ILE A 56 -15.13 0.04 -3.35
C ILE A 56 -16.40 0.24 -2.53
N PHE A 57 -17.57 0.22 -3.17
CA PHE A 57 -18.86 0.36 -2.47
C PHE A 57 -19.04 -0.72 -1.41
N TYR A 58 -18.89 -2.00 -1.77
CA TYR A 58 -19.02 -3.09 -0.81
C TYR A 58 -17.96 -3.07 0.27
N PHE A 59 -16.71 -2.78 -0.10
CA PHE A 59 -15.62 -2.63 0.86
C PHE A 59 -15.92 -1.53 1.88
N THR A 60 -16.34 -0.36 1.42
CA THR A 60 -16.65 0.78 2.29
C THR A 60 -17.86 0.49 3.17
N TRP A 61 -18.91 -0.11 2.61
CA TRP A 61 -20.11 -0.46 3.34
C TRP A 61 -19.82 -1.46 4.47
N ILE A 62 -19.13 -2.55 4.15
CA ILE A 62 -18.77 -3.57 5.14
C ILE A 62 -17.85 -2.98 6.22
N SER A 63 -16.87 -2.16 5.85
CA SER A 63 -15.98 -1.49 6.79
C SER A 63 -16.72 -0.51 7.70
N THR A 64 -17.68 0.22 7.17
CA THR A 64 -18.52 1.16 7.94
C THR A 64 -19.38 0.42 8.95
N VAL A 65 -20.06 -0.64 8.53
CA VAL A 65 -20.88 -1.48 9.42
C VAL A 65 -19.99 -2.15 10.47
N GLY A 66 -18.83 -2.69 10.07
CA GLY A 66 -17.87 -3.30 10.99
C GLY A 66 -17.33 -2.32 12.02
N SER A 67 -16.98 -1.10 11.62
CA SER A 67 -16.50 -0.08 12.53
C SER A 67 -17.57 0.41 13.52
N ALA A 68 -18.84 0.37 13.13
CA ALA A 68 -19.97 0.78 14.00
C ALA A 68 -20.07 -0.04 15.29
N PHE A 69 -19.59 -1.28 15.31
CA PHE A 69 -19.56 -2.11 16.53
C PHE A 69 -18.49 -1.68 17.55
N PHE A 70 -17.53 -0.85 17.13
CA PHE A 70 -16.42 -0.41 17.98
C PHE A 70 -16.59 1.02 18.50
N PHE A 71 -17.76 1.62 18.33
CA PHE A 71 -18.07 2.95 18.86
C PHE A 71 -18.12 2.96 20.39
N LYS A 72 -16.99 3.23 21.02
CA LYS A 72 -16.93 3.39 22.47
C LYS A 72 -16.98 4.86 22.91
N SER A 73 -16.58 5.79 22.05
CA SER A 73 -16.53 7.22 22.34
C SER A 73 -16.71 8.01 21.04
N TRP A 74 -17.88 8.55 20.82
CA TRP A 74 -18.15 9.42 19.70
C TRP A 74 -17.90 10.87 20.11
N ILE A 75 -16.99 11.54 19.40
CA ILE A 75 -16.75 12.98 19.54
C ILE A 75 -17.23 13.63 18.27
N TRP A 76 -18.11 14.62 18.37
CA TRP A 76 -18.57 15.38 17.22
C TRP A 76 -17.45 16.27 16.73
N PRO A 77 -17.08 16.18 15.44
CA PRO A 77 -16.07 17.06 14.86
C PRO A 77 -16.53 18.52 14.85
N ASP A 78 -15.60 19.42 15.07
CA ASP A 78 -15.76 20.87 14.85
C ASP A 78 -15.85 21.15 13.31
N VAL A 79 -16.30 22.34 12.95
CA VAL A 79 -16.46 22.79 11.56
C VAL A 79 -15.16 22.64 10.75
N ARG A 80 -14.01 22.99 11.34
CA ARG A 80 -12.70 22.84 10.71
C ARG A 80 -12.36 21.37 10.46
N GLU A 81 -12.65 20.51 11.42
CA GLU A 81 -12.41 19.07 11.33
C GLU A 81 -13.30 18.43 10.25
N TRP A 82 -14.53 18.90 10.07
CA TRP A 82 -15.40 18.46 8.97
C TRP A 82 -14.79 18.75 7.60
N PHE A 83 -14.16 19.92 7.39
CA PHE A 83 -13.47 20.20 6.13
C PHE A 83 -12.25 19.29 5.93
N LEU A 84 -11.50 18.97 6.99
CA LEU A 84 -10.39 18.03 6.92
C LEU A 84 -10.87 16.61 6.61
N ILE A 85 -11.93 16.17 7.26
CA ILE A 85 -12.56 14.85 7.00
C ILE A 85 -13.04 14.76 5.56
N ALA A 86 -13.72 15.80 5.05
CA ALA A 86 -14.16 15.85 3.65
C ALA A 86 -12.96 15.71 2.68
N GLY A 87 -11.86 16.41 2.95
CA GLY A 87 -10.63 16.27 2.18
C GLY A 87 -10.10 14.84 2.21
N VAL A 88 -9.97 14.23 3.39
CA VAL A 88 -9.53 12.84 3.55
C VAL A 88 -10.44 11.89 2.77
N VAL A 89 -11.76 12.05 2.85
CA VAL A 89 -12.74 11.20 2.14
C VAL A 89 -12.55 11.29 0.62
N ILE A 90 -12.43 12.51 0.08
CA ILE A 90 -12.25 12.72 -1.36
C ILE A 90 -10.95 12.08 -1.85
N PHE A 91 -9.81 12.38 -1.20
CA PHE A 91 -8.51 11.83 -1.61
C PHE A 91 -8.45 10.30 -1.42
N SER A 92 -9.02 9.77 -0.35
CA SER A 92 -9.09 8.33 -0.12
C SER A 92 -9.95 7.62 -1.17
N PHE A 93 -11.08 8.21 -1.57
CA PHE A 93 -11.93 7.65 -2.61
C PHE A 93 -11.17 7.52 -3.95
N TYR A 94 -10.53 8.59 -4.40
CA TYR A 94 -9.75 8.54 -5.65
C TYR A 94 -8.54 7.61 -5.53
N GLY A 95 -7.86 7.59 -4.39
CA GLY A 95 -6.76 6.68 -4.13
C GLY A 95 -7.20 5.21 -4.23
N GLN A 96 -8.33 4.86 -3.61
CA GLN A 96 -8.91 3.52 -3.69
C GLN A 96 -9.37 3.18 -5.11
N LEU A 97 -9.95 4.14 -5.83
CA LEU A 97 -10.41 3.94 -7.19
C LEU A 97 -9.24 3.59 -8.13
N TRP A 98 -8.18 4.38 -8.09
CA TRP A 98 -6.99 4.15 -8.91
C TRP A 98 -6.27 2.86 -8.53
N MET A 99 -6.14 2.58 -7.24
CA MET A 99 -5.52 1.35 -6.75
C MET A 99 -6.29 0.11 -7.19
N THR A 100 -7.61 0.09 -6.99
CA THR A 100 -8.47 -1.02 -7.40
C THR A 100 -8.43 -1.22 -8.91
N SER A 101 -8.51 -0.13 -9.69
CA SER A 101 -8.39 -0.18 -11.15
C SER A 101 -7.03 -0.73 -11.61
N SER A 102 -5.94 -0.31 -10.97
CA SER A 102 -4.60 -0.81 -11.27
C SER A 102 -4.45 -2.31 -10.99
N LEU A 103 -4.98 -2.79 -9.87
CA LEU A 103 -4.97 -4.22 -9.51
C LEU A 103 -5.83 -5.07 -10.44
N GLN A 104 -6.88 -4.50 -11.05
CA GLN A 104 -7.66 -5.19 -12.07
C GLN A 104 -6.93 -5.28 -13.40
N GLN A 105 -6.15 -4.27 -13.77
CA GLN A 105 -5.47 -4.18 -15.06
C GLN A 105 -4.10 -4.87 -15.06
N ALA A 106 -3.38 -4.83 -13.95
CA ALA A 106 -2.03 -5.38 -13.83
C ALA A 106 -1.94 -6.39 -12.67
N PRO A 107 -1.00 -7.35 -12.75
CA PRO A 107 -0.72 -8.26 -11.64
C PRO A 107 -0.32 -7.52 -10.37
N ALA A 108 -0.67 -8.05 -9.19
CA ALA A 108 -0.36 -7.42 -7.91
C ALA A 108 1.14 -7.16 -7.72
N TYR A 109 2.00 -8.06 -8.19
CA TYR A 109 3.45 -7.90 -8.08
C TYR A 109 4.00 -6.70 -8.88
N VAL A 110 3.27 -6.21 -9.89
CA VAL A 110 3.62 -4.99 -10.64
C VAL A 110 3.13 -3.74 -9.90
N VAL A 111 1.93 -3.80 -9.31
CA VAL A 111 1.28 -2.65 -8.68
C VAL A 111 1.80 -2.41 -7.26
N THR A 112 2.01 -3.48 -6.47
CA THR A 112 2.36 -3.37 -5.05
C THR A 112 3.72 -2.72 -4.77
N PRO A 113 4.77 -2.82 -5.61
CA PRO A 113 6.01 -2.11 -5.36
C PRO A 113 5.87 -0.60 -5.25
N PHE A 114 4.90 -0.01 -5.96
CA PHE A 114 4.62 1.43 -5.85
C PHE A 114 4.08 1.83 -4.47
N GLN A 115 3.51 0.90 -3.72
CA GLN A 115 3.06 1.16 -2.34
C GLN A 115 4.22 1.39 -1.36
N TYR A 116 5.42 0.96 -1.70
CA TYR A 116 6.61 1.28 -0.89
C TYR A 116 6.95 2.78 -0.89
N LEU A 117 6.42 3.55 -1.83
CA LEU A 117 6.53 5.00 -1.80
C LEU A 117 5.67 5.65 -0.72
N HIS A 118 4.59 4.98 -0.29
CA HIS A 118 3.65 5.53 0.69
C HIS A 118 4.33 5.88 2.04
N PRO A 119 5.12 5.01 2.69
CA PRO A 119 5.83 5.36 3.92
C PRO A 119 6.81 6.52 3.72
N VAL A 120 7.45 6.61 2.56
CA VAL A 120 8.39 7.69 2.23
C VAL A 120 7.66 9.02 2.12
N ILE A 121 6.56 9.06 1.37
CA ILE A 121 5.73 10.27 1.20
C ILE A 121 5.13 10.69 2.55
N SER A 122 4.61 9.74 3.32
CA SER A 122 4.06 10.01 4.65
C SER A 122 5.09 10.62 5.59
N PHE A 123 6.32 10.11 5.56
CA PHE A 123 7.42 10.66 6.34
C PHE A 123 7.78 12.07 5.89
N LEU A 124 7.90 12.33 4.58
CA LEU A 124 8.18 13.67 4.06
C LEU A 124 7.11 14.69 4.49
N ILE A 125 5.85 14.30 4.45
CA ILE A 125 4.74 15.15 4.92
C ILE A 125 4.86 15.39 6.44
N GLY A 126 5.15 14.35 7.23
CA GLY A 126 5.37 14.46 8.67
C GLY A 126 6.52 15.40 9.01
N TRP A 127 7.63 15.30 8.31
CA TRP A 127 8.77 16.18 8.47
C TRP A 127 8.45 17.65 8.14
N ILE A 128 7.70 17.90 7.06
CA ILE A 128 7.34 19.26 6.63
C ILE A 128 6.31 19.89 7.58
N LEU A 129 5.25 19.16 7.94
CA LEU A 129 4.12 19.70 8.70
C LEU A 129 4.34 19.66 10.22
N TRP A 130 4.91 18.57 10.73
CA TRP A 130 5.10 18.36 12.19
C TRP A 130 6.56 18.47 12.63
N LYS A 131 7.50 18.67 11.68
CA LYS A 131 8.94 18.74 11.94
C LYS A 131 9.47 17.49 12.64
N ASP A 132 8.98 16.35 12.21
CA ASP A 132 9.43 15.06 12.72
C ASP A 132 10.96 14.92 12.60
N PRO A 133 11.66 14.40 13.62
CA PRO A 133 13.11 14.37 13.62
C PRO A 133 13.66 13.42 12.56
N LEU A 134 14.57 13.94 11.72
CA LEU A 134 15.36 13.15 10.77
C LEU A 134 16.45 12.40 11.53
N THR A 135 16.15 11.17 11.94
CA THR A 135 17.18 10.33 12.54
C THR A 135 17.96 9.56 11.47
N PRO A 136 19.23 9.16 11.73
CA PRO A 136 19.97 8.31 10.80
C PRO A 136 19.25 6.98 10.49
N ALA A 137 18.53 6.42 11.46
CA ALA A 137 17.74 5.22 11.28
C ALA A 137 16.57 5.45 10.29
N THR A 138 15.90 6.59 10.40
CA THR A 138 14.83 6.99 9.48
C THR A 138 15.34 7.13 8.04
N LEU A 139 16.49 7.81 7.86
CA LEU A 139 17.11 7.97 6.53
C LEU A 139 17.53 6.63 5.94
N ALA A 140 18.13 5.75 6.75
CA ALA A 140 18.48 4.40 6.32
C ALA A 140 17.25 3.58 5.94
N GLY A 141 16.16 3.67 6.72
CA GLY A 141 14.90 3.02 6.43
C GLY A 141 14.30 3.46 5.08
N ILE A 142 14.24 4.78 4.84
CA ILE A 142 13.79 5.35 3.56
C ILE A 142 14.63 4.83 2.41
N PHE A 143 15.96 4.89 2.55
CA PHE A 143 16.88 4.42 1.51
C PHE A 143 16.67 2.94 1.17
N LEU A 144 16.52 2.07 2.18
CA LEU A 144 16.27 0.65 1.98
C LEU A 144 14.93 0.39 1.28
N ILE A 145 13.88 1.12 1.65
CA ILE A 145 12.56 1.00 1.02
C ILE A 145 12.62 1.39 -0.45
N VAL A 146 13.19 2.54 -0.76
CA VAL A 146 13.29 3.03 -2.14
C VAL A 146 14.17 2.13 -2.99
N LEU A 147 15.32 1.70 -2.45
CA LEU A 147 16.24 0.80 -3.13
C LEU A 147 15.58 -0.55 -3.45
N SER A 148 14.95 -1.18 -2.46
CA SER A 148 14.31 -2.48 -2.64
C SER A 148 13.11 -2.40 -3.59
N GLY A 149 12.26 -1.39 -3.46
CA GLY A 149 11.12 -1.18 -4.35
C GLY A 149 11.56 -0.94 -5.80
N SER A 150 12.58 -0.11 -6.02
CA SER A 150 13.14 0.14 -7.36
C SER A 150 13.76 -1.11 -7.98
N LEU A 151 14.52 -1.89 -7.19
CA LEU A 151 15.12 -3.15 -7.65
C LEU A 151 14.05 -4.21 -7.98
N ILE A 152 13.00 -4.33 -7.18
CA ILE A 152 11.89 -5.24 -7.47
C ILE A 152 11.25 -4.88 -8.80
N SER A 153 10.86 -3.62 -9.00
CA SER A 153 10.26 -3.15 -10.24
C SER A 153 11.17 -3.38 -11.45
N TYR A 154 12.46 -3.11 -11.32
CA TYR A 154 13.43 -3.30 -12.39
C TYR A 154 13.59 -4.78 -12.79
N LEU A 155 13.72 -5.68 -11.79
CA LEU A 155 13.88 -7.11 -12.05
C LEU A 155 12.61 -7.72 -12.67
N GLU A 156 11.44 -7.35 -12.20
CA GLU A 156 10.17 -7.83 -12.75
C GLU A 156 9.97 -7.39 -14.19
N THR A 157 10.30 -6.14 -14.52
CA THR A 157 10.24 -5.64 -15.90
C THR A 157 11.16 -6.46 -16.81
N ARG A 158 12.37 -6.77 -16.35
CA ARG A 158 13.33 -7.57 -17.14
C ARG A 158 12.88 -9.01 -17.36
N VAL A 159 12.29 -9.64 -16.34
CA VAL A 159 11.79 -11.02 -16.47
C VAL A 159 10.67 -11.06 -17.51
N ARG A 160 9.73 -10.12 -17.42
CA ARG A 160 8.61 -10.04 -18.34
C ARG A 160 9.02 -9.82 -19.79
N THR A 161 9.98 -8.91 -20.04
CA THR A 161 10.51 -8.67 -21.39
C THR A 161 11.14 -9.95 -21.95
N ARG A 162 11.82 -10.74 -21.14
CA ARG A 162 12.39 -12.02 -21.58
C ARG A 162 11.32 -13.06 -21.90
N GLU A 163 10.28 -13.16 -21.11
CA GLU A 163 9.16 -14.08 -21.36
C GLU A 163 8.40 -13.70 -22.64
N GLU A 164 8.16 -12.41 -22.86
CA GLU A 164 7.52 -11.90 -24.08
C GLU A 164 8.37 -12.18 -25.33
N VAL A 165 9.68 -11.97 -25.25
CA VAL A 165 10.62 -12.30 -26.35
C VAL A 165 10.70 -13.79 -26.61
N SER A 166 10.67 -14.63 -25.58
CA SER A 166 10.71 -16.10 -25.75
C SER A 166 9.39 -16.70 -26.24
N ALA A 167 8.29 -15.97 -26.07
CA ALA A 167 6.96 -16.39 -26.53
C ALA A 167 6.64 -15.98 -27.98
N LEU A 168 7.49 -15.14 -28.60
CA LEU A 168 7.37 -14.85 -30.02
C LEU A 168 7.73 -16.12 -30.80
N PRO A 169 6.84 -16.66 -31.69
CA PRO A 169 7.17 -17.80 -32.53
C PRO A 169 8.36 -17.43 -33.38
N GLY A 170 9.43 -18.23 -33.26
CA GLY A 170 10.71 -17.94 -33.88
C GLY A 170 10.57 -17.70 -35.38
N GLU A 171 11.01 -16.56 -35.83
CA GLU A 171 11.51 -16.39 -37.17
C GLU A 171 12.82 -17.18 -37.30
N THR A 172 12.70 -18.49 -37.33
CA THR A 172 13.81 -19.36 -37.72
C THR A 172 13.31 -20.29 -38.77
N SER A 173 13.26 -19.78 -40.02
CA SER A 173 13.52 -20.61 -41.22
C SER A 173 13.45 -19.74 -42.46
N LEU A 174 14.56 -19.13 -42.82
CA LEU A 174 14.96 -18.92 -44.21
C LEU A 174 16.43 -19.28 -44.34
#